data_4b52867c1a204d01f0d262df9daa93d3
#
_entry.id   4b52867c1a204d01f0d262df9daa93d3
#
_cell.length_a   1.000
_cell.length_b   1.000
_cell.length_c   1.000
_cell.angle_alpha   90.00
_cell.angle_beta   90.00
_cell.angle_gamma   90.00
#
_symmetry.space_group_name_H-M   'P 1'
#
loop_
_entity.id
_entity.type
_entity.pdbx_description
1 polymer ?
#
loop_
_entity_poly.entity_id
_entity_poly.type
_entity_poly.pdbx_seq_one_letter_code
_entity_poly.pdbx_strand_id
1 'polypeptide(L)'
;MAEAGKWKFLLFPAALVPIPILLRLFGAPDLAVFAAAGVAVIPLAHLMGVATEELGKRAGPGIGGFLNATLGNATELIIALVALGRAASLAAGGNQLAADGLIEVVKASITGSIIGNILLVLGLSMLIGGLRYKMQSFSVRAAELQVTLLVLAVVALVMPELFQLSTGRASQAQLSNVSLAIAGLLLIGYVLGLVFSLHTHKDVFNPVTQEQEKPIWSRNLAIGVLVGATVLVGLIAEILVGAVEGVTPALGILRPELFMGVIVIAIIGNAAEHGAAVTMAWKNKMDLSVGISTISSVQIALFVTPVLVLASFALGAPLTLAFEIFELVAIILAVSIVAVIAKDGETNWYEGVLLLLVYAIIAFGFFYHP
;
A
#
# COMPACT_ATOMS: atom_id res chain seq x y z
N MET A 1 4.50 -20.39 28.69
CA MET A 1 4.74 -19.00 28.23
C MET A 1 4.23 -18.74 26.79
N ALA A 2 4.21 -19.73 25.91
CA ALA A 2 3.75 -19.52 24.50
C ALA A 2 2.26 -19.19 24.34
N GLU A 3 1.36 -19.72 25.14
CA GLU A 3 -0.08 -19.43 25.04
C GLU A 3 -0.47 -18.05 25.56
N ALA A 4 0.12 -17.59 26.68
CA ALA A 4 -0.15 -16.26 27.21
C ALA A 4 0.31 -15.13 26.27
N GLY A 5 1.35 -15.37 25.46
CA GLY A 5 1.81 -14.46 24.42
C GLY A 5 0.83 -14.34 23.25
N LYS A 6 0.18 -15.44 22.83
CA LYS A 6 -0.82 -15.46 21.75
C LYS A 6 -2.04 -14.60 22.07
N TRP A 7 -2.57 -14.70 23.30
CA TRP A 7 -3.75 -13.94 23.72
C TRP A 7 -3.46 -12.43 23.83
N LYS A 8 -2.29 -12.04 24.34
CA LYS A 8 -1.89 -10.63 24.38
C LYS A 8 -1.81 -10.01 23.01
N PHE A 9 -1.32 -10.77 22.02
CA PHE A 9 -1.23 -10.35 20.63
C PHE A 9 -2.60 -10.11 19.96
N LEU A 10 -3.63 -10.89 20.32
CA LEU A 10 -4.99 -10.73 19.85
C LEU A 10 -5.78 -9.65 20.61
N LEU A 11 -5.50 -9.48 21.91
CA LEU A 11 -6.22 -8.55 22.77
C LEU A 11 -5.84 -7.08 22.53
N PHE A 12 -4.61 -6.80 22.12
CA PHE A 12 -4.15 -5.42 21.90
C PHE A 12 -4.94 -4.72 20.75
N PRO A 13 -5.09 -5.32 19.56
CA PRO A 13 -5.97 -4.75 18.52
C PRO A 13 -7.43 -4.63 18.97
N ALA A 14 -7.95 -5.63 19.65
CA ALA A 14 -9.32 -5.63 20.13
C ALA A 14 -9.60 -4.48 21.12
N ALA A 15 -8.62 -4.05 21.90
CA ALA A 15 -8.75 -2.92 22.81
C ALA A 15 -8.78 -1.55 22.11
N LEU A 16 -8.16 -1.44 20.93
CA LEU A 16 -8.12 -0.18 20.16
C LEU A 16 -9.36 0.03 19.29
N VAL A 17 -10.00 -1.02 18.80
CA VAL A 17 -11.19 -0.96 17.93
C VAL A 17 -12.35 -0.14 18.52
N PRO A 18 -12.73 -0.27 19.80
CA PRO A 18 -13.83 0.50 20.36
C PRO A 18 -13.58 2.02 20.41
N ILE A 19 -12.32 2.46 20.43
CA ILE A 19 -11.97 3.88 20.64
C ILE A 19 -12.54 4.77 19.53
N PRO A 20 -12.24 4.59 18.22
CA PRO A 20 -12.81 5.42 17.18
C PRO A 20 -14.33 5.30 17.08
N ILE A 21 -14.91 4.14 17.40
CA ILE A 21 -16.37 3.94 17.43
C ILE A 21 -16.99 4.83 18.52
N LEU A 22 -16.46 4.79 19.74
CA LEU A 22 -16.93 5.61 20.86
C LEU A 22 -16.76 7.10 20.57
N LEU A 23 -15.58 7.52 20.07
CA LEU A 23 -15.33 8.91 19.69
C LEU A 23 -16.37 9.40 18.67
N ARG A 24 -16.67 8.59 17.65
CA ARG A 24 -17.70 8.92 16.64
C ARG A 24 -19.09 9.02 17.26
N LEU A 25 -19.46 8.09 18.14
CA LEU A 25 -20.77 8.07 18.80
C LEU A 25 -20.98 9.25 19.76
N PHE A 26 -19.92 9.70 20.43
CA PHE A 26 -19.97 10.86 21.35
C PHE A 26 -19.73 12.22 20.65
N GLY A 27 -19.69 12.25 19.31
CA GLY A 27 -19.55 13.49 18.54
C GLY A 27 -18.19 14.18 18.72
N ALA A 28 -17.12 13.42 18.91
CA ALA A 28 -15.78 13.97 18.98
C ALA A 28 -15.37 14.61 17.63
N PRO A 29 -14.43 15.57 17.63
CA PRO A 29 -13.93 16.21 16.42
C PRO A 29 -13.40 15.16 15.41
N ASP A 30 -13.66 15.37 14.11
CA ASP A 30 -13.26 14.43 13.06
C ASP A 30 -11.76 14.13 13.06
N LEU A 31 -10.91 15.09 13.40
CA LEU A 31 -9.47 14.87 13.54
C LEU A 31 -9.14 13.81 14.61
N ALA A 32 -9.83 13.84 15.75
CA ALA A 32 -9.63 12.84 16.81
C ALA A 32 -10.14 11.46 16.38
N VAL A 33 -11.30 11.41 15.71
CA VAL A 33 -11.88 10.18 15.16
C VAL A 33 -10.95 9.59 14.10
N PHE A 34 -10.46 10.40 13.18
CA PHE A 34 -9.52 10.02 12.12
C PHE A 34 -8.22 9.45 12.70
N ALA A 35 -7.59 10.17 13.63
CA ALA A 35 -6.35 9.73 14.27
C ALA A 35 -6.53 8.40 15.03
N ALA A 36 -7.62 8.27 15.80
CA ALA A 36 -7.92 7.04 16.52
C ALA A 36 -8.21 5.87 15.57
N ALA A 37 -8.92 6.09 14.47
CA ALA A 37 -9.19 5.08 13.46
C ALA A 37 -7.90 4.65 12.76
N GLY A 38 -7.03 5.59 12.37
CA GLY A 38 -5.72 5.28 11.80
C GLY A 38 -4.85 4.43 12.73
N VAL A 39 -4.77 4.79 14.01
CA VAL A 39 -4.03 4.00 15.02
C VAL A 39 -4.64 2.61 15.19
N ALA A 40 -5.97 2.45 15.13
CA ALA A 40 -6.63 1.16 15.30
C ALA A 40 -6.45 0.23 14.07
N VAL A 41 -6.31 0.78 12.85
CA VAL A 41 -6.05 0.00 11.63
C VAL A 41 -4.70 -0.72 11.71
N ILE A 42 -3.65 -0.07 12.22
CA ILE A 42 -2.28 -0.60 12.21
C ILE A 42 -2.16 -2.02 12.81
N PRO A 43 -2.58 -2.28 14.05
CA PRO A 43 -2.48 -3.63 14.62
C PRO A 43 -3.46 -4.62 13.98
N LEU A 44 -4.58 -4.17 13.40
CA LEU A 44 -5.50 -5.04 12.65
C LEU A 44 -4.86 -5.50 11.32
N ALA A 45 -4.20 -4.58 10.60
CA ALA A 45 -3.43 -4.90 9.39
C ALA A 45 -2.31 -5.90 9.70
N HIS A 46 -1.59 -5.70 10.82
CA HIS A 46 -0.57 -6.64 11.26
C HIS A 46 -1.15 -8.04 11.58
N LEU A 47 -2.33 -8.11 12.22
CA LEU A 47 -3.03 -9.39 12.44
C LEU A 47 -3.41 -10.08 11.14
N MET A 48 -3.88 -9.34 10.13
CA MET A 48 -4.18 -9.89 8.81
C MET A 48 -2.93 -10.47 8.16
N GLY A 49 -1.81 -9.76 8.20
CA GLY A 49 -0.53 -10.22 7.68
C GLY A 49 -0.05 -11.52 8.34
N VAL A 50 -0.06 -11.58 9.68
CA VAL A 50 0.32 -12.79 10.43
C VAL A 50 -0.62 -13.97 10.11
N ALA A 51 -1.93 -13.75 10.05
CA ALA A 51 -2.89 -14.78 9.74
C ALA A 51 -2.69 -15.33 8.30
N THR A 52 -2.40 -14.44 7.35
CA THR A 52 -2.07 -14.81 5.95
C THR A 52 -0.79 -15.62 5.88
N GLU A 53 0.26 -15.22 6.60
CA GLU A 53 1.54 -15.95 6.69
C GLU A 53 1.34 -17.35 7.27
N GLU A 54 0.59 -17.48 8.37
CA GLU A 54 0.29 -18.77 9.01
C GLU A 54 -0.51 -19.71 8.09
N LEU A 55 -1.40 -19.17 7.24
CA LEU A 55 -2.09 -19.93 6.19
C LEU A 55 -1.13 -20.32 5.06
N GLY A 56 -0.26 -19.40 4.66
CA GLY A 56 0.77 -19.60 3.63
C GLY A 56 1.74 -20.72 3.99
N LYS A 57 2.22 -20.78 5.24
CA LYS A 57 3.08 -21.84 5.76
C LYS A 57 2.45 -23.24 5.61
N ARG A 58 1.11 -23.33 5.61
CA ARG A 58 0.37 -24.60 5.46
C ARG A 58 0.09 -24.98 4.01
N ALA A 59 -0.11 -23.97 3.17
CA ALA A 59 -0.50 -24.17 1.77
C ALA A 59 0.68 -24.49 0.85
N GLY A 60 1.91 -24.36 1.36
CA GLY A 60 3.15 -24.56 0.61
C GLY A 60 3.59 -23.32 -0.17
N PRO A 61 4.82 -23.33 -0.74
CA PRO A 61 5.46 -22.12 -1.27
C PRO A 61 4.66 -21.40 -2.36
N GLY A 62 4.05 -22.14 -3.29
CA GLY A 62 3.29 -21.54 -4.40
C GLY A 62 1.99 -20.86 -3.92
N ILE A 63 1.14 -21.59 -3.22
CA ILE A 63 -0.14 -21.04 -2.71
C ILE A 63 0.12 -20.02 -1.60
N GLY A 64 1.10 -20.27 -0.72
CA GLY A 64 1.49 -19.33 0.33
C GLY A 64 2.00 -18.01 -0.24
N GLY A 65 2.85 -18.09 -1.27
CA GLY A 65 3.31 -16.90 -1.99
C GLY A 65 2.16 -16.12 -2.65
N PHE A 66 1.22 -16.82 -3.30
CA PHE A 66 0.02 -16.21 -3.87
C PHE A 66 -0.86 -15.53 -2.81
N LEU A 67 -1.11 -16.20 -1.67
CA LEU A 67 -1.87 -15.63 -0.57
C LEU A 67 -1.20 -14.36 -0.03
N ASN A 68 0.10 -14.41 0.21
CA ASN A 68 0.84 -13.24 0.69
C ASN A 68 0.84 -12.10 -0.33
N ALA A 69 1.04 -12.41 -1.61
CA ALA A 69 1.00 -11.44 -2.69
C ALA A 69 -0.37 -10.76 -2.85
N THR A 70 -1.46 -11.48 -2.58
CA THR A 70 -2.83 -10.96 -2.75
C THR A 70 -3.36 -10.28 -1.50
N LEU A 71 -3.06 -10.85 -0.32
CA LEU A 71 -3.60 -10.38 0.97
C LEU A 71 -2.64 -9.47 1.73
N GLY A 72 -1.38 -9.36 1.29
CA GLY A 72 -0.41 -8.42 1.88
C GLY A 72 -0.94 -6.98 1.88
N ASN A 73 -1.45 -6.53 0.74
CA ASN A 73 -2.02 -5.18 0.58
C ASN A 73 -3.56 -5.14 0.77
N ALA A 74 -4.13 -6.10 1.51
CA ALA A 74 -5.58 -6.15 1.68
C ALA A 74 -6.14 -4.96 2.48
N THR A 75 -5.35 -4.40 3.39
CA THR A 75 -5.75 -3.22 4.16
C THR A 75 -5.97 -2.01 3.27
N GLU A 76 -5.02 -1.71 2.37
CA GLU A 76 -5.11 -0.64 1.38
C GLU A 76 -6.31 -0.86 0.46
N LEU A 77 -6.45 -2.07 -0.04
CA LEU A 77 -7.57 -2.44 -0.91
C LEU A 77 -8.91 -2.21 -0.21
N ILE A 78 -9.06 -2.62 1.06
CA ILE A 78 -10.29 -2.45 1.84
C ILE A 78 -10.57 -0.96 2.07
N ILE A 79 -9.58 -0.18 2.51
CA ILE A 79 -9.76 1.26 2.75
C ILE A 79 -10.18 1.97 1.46
N ALA A 80 -9.53 1.66 0.34
CA ALA A 80 -9.85 2.25 -0.96
C ALA A 80 -11.24 1.82 -1.48
N LEU A 81 -11.63 0.55 -1.31
CA LEU A 81 -12.97 0.07 -1.68
C LEU A 81 -14.06 0.73 -0.85
N VAL A 82 -13.85 0.92 0.45
CA VAL A 82 -14.77 1.66 1.33
C VAL A 82 -14.89 3.12 0.87
N ALA A 83 -13.77 3.77 0.52
CA ALA A 83 -13.78 5.14 0.01
C ALA A 83 -14.52 5.27 -1.32
N LEU A 84 -14.33 4.32 -2.26
CA LEU A 84 -15.07 4.28 -3.52
C LEU A 84 -16.57 4.02 -3.31
N GLY A 85 -16.94 3.11 -2.40
CA GLY A 85 -18.35 2.85 -2.05
C GLY A 85 -19.01 4.09 -1.45
N ARG A 86 -18.31 4.82 -0.59
CA ARG A 86 -18.79 6.10 -0.04
C ARG A 86 -18.90 7.18 -1.11
N ALA A 87 -17.90 7.29 -2.01
CA ALA A 87 -17.96 8.21 -3.15
C ALA A 87 -19.18 7.94 -4.04
N ALA A 88 -19.49 6.67 -4.34
CA ALA A 88 -20.67 6.27 -5.08
C ALA A 88 -21.97 6.70 -4.36
N SER A 89 -22.03 6.51 -3.04
CA SER A 89 -23.20 6.92 -2.24
C SER A 89 -23.39 8.44 -2.23
N LEU A 90 -22.31 9.21 -2.11
CA LEU A 90 -22.31 10.68 -2.15
C LEU A 90 -22.76 11.19 -3.52
N ALA A 91 -22.23 10.62 -4.61
CA ALA A 91 -22.65 10.96 -5.97
C ALA A 91 -24.13 10.68 -6.20
N ALA A 92 -24.63 9.52 -5.77
CA ALA A 92 -26.05 9.18 -5.84
C ALA A 92 -26.93 10.10 -5.00
N GLY A 93 -26.41 10.62 -3.89
CA GLY A 93 -27.03 11.65 -3.04
C GLY A 93 -26.96 13.09 -3.60
N GLY A 94 -26.33 13.30 -4.77
CA GLY A 94 -26.16 14.61 -5.41
C GLY A 94 -24.97 15.45 -4.90
N ASN A 95 -24.12 14.91 -4.03
CA ASN A 95 -22.90 15.57 -3.55
C ASN A 95 -21.69 15.14 -4.39
N GLN A 96 -21.64 15.57 -5.66
CA GLN A 96 -20.57 15.19 -6.60
C GLN A 96 -19.20 15.70 -6.15
N LEU A 97 -19.13 16.90 -5.56
CA LEU A 97 -17.86 17.49 -5.11
C LEU A 97 -17.17 16.62 -4.05
N ALA A 98 -17.92 16.15 -3.04
CA ALA A 98 -17.37 15.27 -2.02
C ALA A 98 -17.03 13.87 -2.58
N ALA A 99 -17.82 13.37 -3.54
CA ALA A 99 -17.52 12.12 -4.23
C ALA A 99 -16.19 12.20 -5.00
N ASP A 100 -16.00 13.27 -5.77
CA ASP A 100 -14.76 13.51 -6.52
C ASP A 100 -13.56 13.65 -5.59
N GLY A 101 -13.71 14.35 -4.46
CA GLY A 101 -12.66 14.45 -3.44
C GLY A 101 -12.23 13.10 -2.87
N LEU A 102 -13.17 12.18 -2.59
CA LEU A 102 -12.82 10.83 -2.15
C LEU A 102 -12.15 10.00 -3.24
N ILE A 103 -12.54 10.16 -4.49
CA ILE A 103 -11.86 9.51 -5.63
C ILE A 103 -10.42 10.02 -5.74
N GLU A 104 -10.19 11.32 -5.56
CA GLU A 104 -8.83 11.89 -5.49
C GLU A 104 -8.03 11.31 -4.33
N VAL A 105 -8.61 11.20 -3.14
CA VAL A 105 -7.96 10.54 -1.98
C VAL A 105 -7.53 9.11 -2.31
N VAL A 106 -8.37 8.33 -3.01
CA VAL A 106 -8.02 6.97 -3.42
C VAL A 106 -6.86 6.97 -4.40
N LYS A 107 -6.86 7.82 -5.44
CA LYS A 107 -5.73 7.95 -6.37
C LYS A 107 -4.45 8.36 -5.63
N ALA A 108 -4.54 9.39 -4.82
CA ALA A 108 -3.45 9.88 -4.02
C ALA A 108 -2.89 8.80 -3.07
N SER A 109 -3.73 7.94 -2.49
CA SER A 109 -3.28 6.84 -1.64
C SER A 109 -2.52 5.76 -2.41
N ILE A 110 -2.89 5.48 -3.66
CA ILE A 110 -2.14 4.58 -4.57
C ILE A 110 -0.73 5.15 -4.81
N THR A 111 -0.65 6.41 -5.22
CA THR A 111 0.61 7.13 -5.42
C THR A 111 1.46 7.12 -4.16
N GLY A 112 0.85 7.47 -3.03
CA GLY A 112 1.52 7.53 -1.73
C GLY A 112 2.03 6.19 -1.24
N SER A 113 1.28 5.11 -1.47
CA SER A 113 1.70 3.76 -1.12
C SER A 113 2.92 3.31 -1.94
N ILE A 114 2.94 3.61 -3.25
CA ILE A 114 4.11 3.32 -4.09
C ILE A 114 5.34 4.11 -3.60
N ILE A 115 5.21 5.44 -3.48
CA ILE A 115 6.32 6.33 -3.07
C ILE A 115 6.75 6.02 -1.62
N GLY A 116 5.80 5.83 -0.72
CA GLY A 116 6.04 5.52 0.69
C GLY A 116 6.85 4.24 0.85
N ASN A 117 6.49 3.18 0.17
CA ASN A 117 7.19 1.90 0.27
C ASN A 117 8.64 1.99 -0.25
N ILE A 118 8.86 2.62 -1.41
CA ILE A 118 10.20 2.67 -2.03
C ILE A 118 11.09 3.82 -1.53
N LEU A 119 10.55 4.84 -0.88
CA LEU A 119 11.36 5.94 -0.31
C LEU A 119 11.35 5.94 1.21
N LEU A 120 10.18 5.98 1.86
CA LEU A 120 10.08 6.06 3.31
C LEU A 120 10.51 4.74 3.98
N VAL A 121 9.90 3.63 3.57
CA VAL A 121 10.11 2.32 4.22
C VAL A 121 11.48 1.79 3.92
N LEU A 122 11.87 1.78 2.64
CA LEU A 122 13.20 1.34 2.23
C LEU A 122 14.27 2.25 2.84
N GLY A 123 14.07 3.57 2.85
CA GLY A 123 14.96 4.55 3.47
C GLY A 123 15.13 4.32 4.98
N LEU A 124 14.02 4.10 5.72
CA LEU A 124 14.08 3.76 7.14
C LEU A 124 14.79 2.42 7.39
N SER A 125 14.54 1.44 6.55
CA SER A 125 15.18 0.13 6.62
C SER A 125 16.69 0.23 6.42
N MET A 126 17.13 0.93 5.38
CA MET A 126 18.55 1.17 5.10
C MET A 126 19.21 1.98 6.21
N LEU A 127 18.55 3.02 6.71
CA LEU A 127 19.06 3.83 7.82
C LEU A 127 19.27 2.99 9.08
N ILE A 128 18.20 2.30 9.53
CA ILE A 128 18.23 1.52 10.78
C ILE A 128 19.18 0.32 10.67
N GLY A 129 19.16 -0.37 9.55
CA GLY A 129 20.05 -1.49 9.27
C GLY A 129 21.51 -1.05 9.14
N GLY A 130 21.76 0.01 8.39
CA GLY A 130 23.11 0.55 8.15
C GLY A 130 23.75 1.19 9.38
N LEU A 131 22.97 1.80 10.29
CA LEU A 131 23.47 2.25 11.59
C LEU A 131 23.97 1.09 12.46
N ARG A 132 23.35 -0.09 12.32
CA ARG A 132 23.71 -1.28 13.10
C ARG A 132 24.86 -2.08 12.45
N TYR A 133 24.82 -2.27 11.12
CA TYR A 133 25.72 -3.19 10.42
C TYR A 133 26.73 -2.52 9.48
N LYS A 134 26.72 -1.18 9.38
CA LYS A 134 27.48 -0.32 8.46
C LYS A 134 27.12 -0.54 6.98
N MET A 135 27.29 -1.77 6.48
CA MET A 135 26.93 -2.22 5.14
C MET A 135 26.04 -3.44 5.24
N GLN A 136 25.02 -3.53 4.40
CA GLN A 136 24.17 -4.70 4.24
C GLN A 136 24.04 -5.00 2.74
N SER A 137 23.96 -6.28 2.39
CA SER A 137 23.84 -6.73 1.00
C SER A 137 22.47 -7.32 0.71
N PHE A 138 22.06 -7.23 -0.55
CA PHE A 138 20.83 -7.78 -1.09
C PHE A 138 21.03 -8.29 -2.52
N SER A 139 20.08 -9.10 -3.02
CA SER A 139 20.16 -9.69 -4.36
C SER A 139 19.89 -8.65 -5.45
N VAL A 140 20.92 -8.28 -6.20
CA VAL A 140 20.80 -7.38 -7.36
C VAL A 140 19.76 -7.90 -8.35
N ARG A 141 19.82 -9.20 -8.70
CA ARG A 141 18.92 -9.80 -9.68
C ARG A 141 17.44 -9.71 -9.28
N ALA A 142 17.13 -9.91 -8.00
CA ALA A 142 15.76 -9.77 -7.49
C ALA A 142 15.31 -8.30 -7.52
N ALA A 143 16.17 -7.39 -7.07
CA ALA A 143 15.90 -5.96 -7.06
C ALA A 143 15.71 -5.38 -8.47
N GLU A 144 16.57 -5.73 -9.44
CA GLU A 144 16.46 -5.29 -10.84
C GLU A 144 15.13 -5.72 -11.49
N LEU A 145 14.69 -6.96 -11.23
CA LEU A 145 13.40 -7.43 -11.76
C LEU A 145 12.24 -6.65 -11.15
N GLN A 146 12.27 -6.39 -9.85
CA GLN A 146 11.24 -5.59 -9.16
C GLN A 146 11.20 -4.16 -9.70
N VAL A 147 12.37 -3.54 -9.90
CA VAL A 147 12.48 -2.20 -10.53
C VAL A 147 11.92 -2.23 -11.95
N THR A 148 12.18 -3.28 -12.74
CA THR A 148 11.60 -3.41 -14.08
C THR A 148 10.06 -3.44 -14.05
N LEU A 149 9.47 -4.15 -13.07
CA LEU A 149 8.01 -4.14 -12.87
C LEU A 149 7.50 -2.77 -12.41
N LEU A 150 8.25 -2.04 -11.58
CA LEU A 150 7.91 -0.65 -11.23
C LEU A 150 7.97 0.28 -12.44
N VAL A 151 8.93 0.11 -13.34
CA VAL A 151 8.99 0.88 -14.60
C VAL A 151 7.77 0.58 -15.48
N LEU A 152 7.35 -0.68 -15.58
CA LEU A 152 6.10 -1.04 -16.27
C LEU A 152 4.89 -0.33 -15.63
N ALA A 153 4.83 -0.30 -14.29
CA ALA A 153 3.79 0.41 -13.55
C ALA A 153 3.79 1.91 -13.88
N VAL A 154 4.96 2.56 -13.87
CA VAL A 154 5.12 3.97 -14.24
C VAL A 154 4.57 4.23 -15.66
N VAL A 155 4.94 3.42 -16.63
CA VAL A 155 4.43 3.55 -18.02
C VAL A 155 2.91 3.45 -18.02
N ALA A 156 2.33 2.48 -17.32
CA ALA A 156 0.89 2.28 -17.28
C ALA A 156 0.12 3.42 -16.61
N LEU A 157 0.68 4.03 -15.55
CA LEU A 157 0.07 5.15 -14.85
C LEU A 157 0.23 6.47 -15.61
N VAL A 158 1.32 6.66 -16.34
CA VAL A 158 1.61 7.88 -17.11
C VAL A 158 0.78 7.94 -18.40
N MET A 159 0.53 6.81 -19.06
CA MET A 159 -0.11 6.77 -20.38
C MET A 159 -1.52 7.38 -20.45
N PRO A 160 -2.44 7.19 -19.47
CA PRO A 160 -3.76 7.81 -19.52
C PRO A 160 -3.70 9.34 -19.45
N GLU A 161 -2.81 9.90 -18.66
CA GLU A 161 -2.62 11.35 -18.58
C GLU A 161 -1.99 11.92 -19.86
N LEU A 162 -0.98 11.25 -20.40
CA LEU A 162 -0.41 11.63 -21.71
C LEU A 162 -1.46 11.56 -22.82
N PHE A 163 -2.35 10.57 -22.79
CA PHE A 163 -3.46 10.47 -23.73
C PHE A 163 -4.40 11.68 -23.57
N GLN A 164 -4.76 12.05 -22.34
CA GLN A 164 -5.59 13.23 -22.06
C GLN A 164 -4.94 14.53 -22.57
N LEU A 165 -3.66 14.73 -22.31
CA LEU A 165 -2.90 15.90 -22.75
C LEU A 165 -2.76 15.96 -24.29
N SER A 166 -2.52 14.82 -24.95
CA SER A 166 -2.29 14.76 -26.39
C SER A 166 -3.56 15.01 -27.23
N THR A 167 -4.73 14.62 -26.69
CA THR A 167 -6.02 14.78 -27.36
C THR A 167 -6.69 16.12 -27.10
N GLY A 168 -6.15 16.92 -26.15
CA GLY A 168 -6.64 18.23 -25.75
C GLY A 168 -7.98 18.24 -25.04
N ARG A 169 -8.83 17.22 -25.20
CA ARG A 169 -10.10 16.95 -24.49
C ARG A 169 -10.58 15.53 -24.78
N ALA A 170 -9.92 14.53 -24.22
CA ALA A 170 -10.50 13.18 -24.24
C ALA A 170 -11.86 13.21 -23.54
N SER A 171 -12.88 12.58 -24.14
CA SER A 171 -14.15 12.40 -23.44
C SER A 171 -13.94 11.47 -22.23
N GLN A 172 -14.75 11.66 -21.19
CA GLN A 172 -14.71 10.78 -20.00
C GLN A 172 -14.83 9.29 -20.38
N ALA A 173 -15.63 8.98 -21.39
CA ALA A 173 -15.80 7.62 -21.91
C ALA A 173 -14.50 7.07 -22.54
N GLN A 174 -13.76 7.89 -23.29
CA GLN A 174 -12.48 7.49 -23.87
C GLN A 174 -11.43 7.21 -22.78
N LEU A 175 -11.34 8.10 -21.80
CA LEU A 175 -10.42 7.96 -20.69
C LEU A 175 -10.74 6.71 -19.83
N SER A 176 -12.02 6.44 -19.60
CA SER A 176 -12.50 5.24 -18.94
C SER A 176 -12.10 3.96 -19.69
N ASN A 177 -12.29 3.94 -21.01
CA ASN A 177 -11.92 2.79 -21.85
C ASN A 177 -10.41 2.54 -21.85
N VAL A 178 -9.59 3.59 -21.93
CA VAL A 178 -8.12 3.49 -21.83
C VAL A 178 -7.73 2.96 -20.47
N SER A 179 -8.32 3.48 -19.39
CA SER A 179 -8.05 3.03 -18.01
C SER A 179 -8.42 1.56 -17.81
N LEU A 180 -9.57 1.10 -18.30
CA LEU A 180 -9.99 -0.30 -18.24
C LEU A 180 -9.05 -1.22 -19.03
N ALA A 181 -8.64 -0.82 -20.23
CA ALA A 181 -7.71 -1.60 -21.03
C ALA A 181 -6.36 -1.74 -20.34
N ILE A 182 -5.81 -0.64 -19.80
CA ILE A 182 -4.54 -0.66 -19.05
C ILE A 182 -4.69 -1.49 -17.77
N ALA A 183 -5.78 -1.36 -17.01
CA ALA A 183 -6.05 -2.18 -15.85
C ALA A 183 -6.05 -3.69 -16.18
N GLY A 184 -6.67 -4.07 -17.29
CA GLY A 184 -6.63 -5.45 -17.78
C GLY A 184 -5.21 -5.93 -18.09
N LEU A 185 -4.40 -5.12 -18.78
CA LEU A 185 -3.00 -5.45 -19.09
C LEU A 185 -2.14 -5.55 -17.83
N LEU A 186 -2.34 -4.68 -16.84
CA LEU A 186 -1.63 -4.74 -15.56
C LEU A 186 -1.95 -6.03 -14.79
N LEU A 187 -3.23 -6.45 -14.73
CA LEU A 187 -3.61 -7.73 -14.12
C LEU A 187 -3.00 -8.92 -14.84
N ILE A 188 -2.96 -8.91 -16.17
CA ILE A 188 -2.27 -9.95 -16.95
C ILE A 188 -0.77 -9.96 -16.59
N GLY A 189 -0.13 -8.79 -16.56
CA GLY A 189 1.28 -8.66 -16.15
C GLY A 189 1.52 -9.17 -14.74
N TYR A 190 0.61 -8.86 -13.80
CA TYR A 190 0.67 -9.36 -12.42
C TYR A 190 0.59 -10.88 -12.34
N VAL A 191 -0.40 -11.49 -13.00
CA VAL A 191 -0.56 -12.96 -13.04
C VAL A 191 0.65 -13.62 -13.66
N LEU A 192 1.16 -13.10 -14.78
CA LEU A 192 2.38 -13.63 -15.41
C LEU A 192 3.60 -13.47 -14.49
N GLY A 193 3.72 -12.36 -13.76
CA GLY A 193 4.73 -12.15 -12.74
C GLY A 193 4.66 -13.16 -11.60
N LEU A 194 3.46 -13.52 -11.15
CA LEU A 194 3.25 -14.57 -10.14
C LEU A 194 3.66 -15.95 -10.69
N VAL A 195 3.28 -16.30 -11.92
CA VAL A 195 3.70 -17.54 -12.57
C VAL A 195 5.23 -17.58 -12.69
N PHE A 196 5.84 -16.46 -13.06
CA PHE A 196 7.29 -16.33 -13.16
C PHE A 196 7.98 -16.56 -11.82
N SER A 197 7.57 -15.84 -10.78
CA SER A 197 8.23 -15.85 -9.47
C SER A 197 7.95 -17.11 -8.64
N LEU A 198 6.73 -17.68 -8.75
CA LEU A 198 6.31 -18.81 -7.92
C LEU A 198 6.49 -20.17 -8.60
N HIS A 199 6.59 -20.20 -9.93
CA HIS A 199 6.62 -21.47 -10.67
C HIS A 199 7.87 -21.64 -11.53
N THR A 200 8.15 -20.71 -12.47
CA THR A 200 9.20 -20.90 -13.47
C THR A 200 10.60 -20.50 -12.97
N HIS A 201 10.71 -19.48 -12.12
CA HIS A 201 11.99 -18.92 -11.62
C HIS A 201 12.00 -18.77 -10.10
N LYS A 202 11.38 -19.71 -9.39
CA LYS A 202 11.28 -19.73 -7.93
C LYS A 202 12.62 -19.59 -7.20
N ASP A 203 13.70 -20.10 -7.80
CA ASP A 203 15.04 -20.10 -7.20
C ASP A 203 15.66 -18.70 -7.11
N VAL A 204 15.17 -17.74 -7.92
CA VAL A 204 15.61 -16.32 -7.87
C VAL A 204 14.97 -15.60 -6.67
N PHE A 205 13.72 -15.95 -6.33
CA PHE A 205 12.93 -15.26 -5.31
C PHE A 205 12.85 -16.00 -3.97
N ASN A 206 13.08 -17.32 -3.98
CA ASN A 206 13.11 -18.17 -2.80
C ASN A 206 14.46 -18.90 -2.76
N PRO A 207 15.54 -18.29 -2.32
CA PRO A 207 16.78 -18.99 -2.10
C PRO A 207 16.55 -20.15 -1.11
N VAL A 208 17.06 -21.31 -1.44
CA VAL A 208 16.82 -22.64 -0.83
C VAL A 208 17.10 -22.75 0.68
N THR A 209 17.49 -21.67 1.33
CA THR A 209 17.96 -21.64 2.73
C THR A 209 16.92 -21.22 3.78
N GLN A 210 15.69 -20.95 3.41
CA GLN A 210 14.66 -20.74 4.45
C GLN A 210 14.13 -22.11 4.90
N GLU A 211 14.59 -22.57 6.06
CA GLU A 211 13.89 -23.61 6.82
C GLU A 211 12.41 -23.22 6.86
N GLN A 212 11.54 -24.10 6.33
CA GLN A 212 10.10 -23.86 6.35
C GLN A 212 9.67 -23.73 7.81
N GLU A 213 9.42 -22.52 8.24
CA GLU A 213 8.91 -22.28 9.59
C GLU A 213 7.59 -23.03 9.75
N LYS A 214 7.51 -23.85 10.82
CA LYS A 214 6.28 -24.59 11.11
C LYS A 214 5.17 -23.62 11.52
N PRO A 215 3.94 -23.79 11.02
CA PRO A 215 2.83 -22.96 11.40
C PRO A 215 2.55 -23.11 12.90
N ILE A 216 2.41 -21.97 13.59
CA ILE A 216 2.15 -21.91 15.04
C ILE A 216 0.64 -21.95 15.34
N TRP A 217 -0.18 -21.36 14.46
CA TRP A 217 -1.64 -21.33 14.65
C TRP A 217 -2.30 -22.52 13.98
N SER A 218 -3.44 -22.96 14.52
CA SER A 218 -4.29 -23.93 13.81
C SER A 218 -4.89 -23.27 12.55
N ARG A 219 -5.23 -24.05 11.55
CA ARG A 219 -5.84 -23.55 10.31
C ARG A 219 -7.11 -22.73 10.60
N ASN A 220 -7.97 -23.25 11.48
CA ASN A 220 -9.24 -22.59 11.81
C ASN A 220 -9.03 -21.29 12.59
N LEU A 221 -8.03 -21.23 13.46
CA LEU A 221 -7.65 -19.98 14.12
C LEU A 221 -7.14 -18.96 13.13
N ALA A 222 -6.25 -19.32 12.21
CA ALA A 222 -5.72 -18.41 11.20
C ALA A 222 -6.82 -17.87 10.29
N ILE A 223 -7.75 -18.72 9.82
CA ILE A 223 -8.92 -18.29 9.05
C ILE A 223 -9.82 -17.36 9.87
N GLY A 224 -10.13 -17.74 11.11
CA GLY A 224 -10.99 -16.95 11.99
C GLY A 224 -10.41 -15.56 12.29
N VAL A 225 -9.10 -15.48 12.54
CA VAL A 225 -8.40 -14.20 12.76
C VAL A 225 -8.36 -13.38 11.47
N LEU A 226 -8.06 -13.99 10.34
CA LEU A 226 -8.05 -13.29 9.05
C LEU A 226 -9.41 -12.68 8.73
N VAL A 227 -10.48 -13.47 8.80
CA VAL A 227 -11.85 -12.98 8.54
C VAL A 227 -12.26 -11.92 9.55
N GLY A 228 -12.01 -12.16 10.85
CA GLY A 228 -12.34 -11.21 11.90
C GLY A 228 -11.59 -9.88 11.74
N ALA A 229 -10.29 -9.92 11.49
CA ALA A 229 -9.49 -8.72 11.27
C ALA A 229 -9.93 -7.98 9.99
N THR A 230 -10.23 -8.69 8.90
CA THR A 230 -10.76 -8.11 7.65
C THR A 230 -12.07 -7.34 7.91
N VAL A 231 -13.02 -7.93 8.62
CA VAL A 231 -14.28 -7.27 8.98
C VAL A 231 -14.04 -6.03 9.85
N LEU A 232 -13.16 -6.14 10.84
CA LEU A 232 -12.82 -5.01 11.71
C LEU A 232 -12.09 -3.89 10.96
N VAL A 233 -11.17 -4.23 10.05
CA VAL A 233 -10.54 -3.23 9.17
C VAL A 233 -11.60 -2.52 8.33
N GLY A 234 -12.56 -3.24 7.75
CA GLY A 234 -13.66 -2.63 6.99
C GLY A 234 -14.50 -1.65 7.82
N LEU A 235 -14.86 -2.03 9.05
CA LEU A 235 -15.58 -1.16 9.97
C LEU A 235 -14.81 0.09 10.37
N ILE A 236 -13.52 -0.05 10.66
CA ILE A 236 -12.67 1.08 11.03
C ILE A 236 -12.35 1.94 9.80
N ALA A 237 -12.20 1.35 8.61
CA ALA A 237 -12.04 2.08 7.36
C ALA A 237 -13.25 2.98 7.06
N GLU A 238 -14.48 2.53 7.32
CA GLU A 238 -15.69 3.35 7.19
C GLU A 238 -15.65 4.59 8.10
N ILE A 239 -15.17 4.41 9.34
CA ILE A 239 -15.01 5.53 10.29
C ILE A 239 -13.88 6.45 9.83
N LEU A 240 -12.75 5.89 9.40
CA LEU A 240 -11.58 6.63 8.91
C LEU A 240 -11.95 7.51 7.70
N VAL A 241 -12.52 6.88 6.66
CA VAL A 241 -12.93 7.55 5.43
C VAL A 241 -14.02 8.60 5.71
N GLY A 242 -14.98 8.26 6.60
CA GLY A 242 -16.04 9.18 7.00
C GLY A 242 -15.53 10.43 7.74
N ALA A 243 -14.38 10.36 8.38
CA ALA A 243 -13.76 11.49 9.05
C ALA A 243 -12.89 12.35 8.11
N VAL A 244 -12.47 11.84 6.94
CA VAL A 244 -11.62 12.57 5.98
C VAL A 244 -12.28 13.89 5.58
N GLU A 245 -13.58 13.88 5.27
CA GLU A 245 -14.32 15.07 4.83
C GLU A 245 -14.29 16.21 5.86
N GLY A 246 -14.27 15.87 7.16
CA GLY A 246 -14.18 16.89 8.24
C GLY A 246 -12.75 17.30 8.57
N VAL A 247 -11.75 16.45 8.27
CA VAL A 247 -10.33 16.74 8.52
C VAL A 247 -9.73 17.62 7.43
N THR A 248 -10.06 17.39 6.17
CA THR A 248 -9.50 18.11 5.02
C THR A 248 -9.61 19.63 5.13
N PRO A 249 -10.77 20.22 5.47
CA PRO A 249 -10.87 21.67 5.63
C PRO A 249 -10.06 22.23 6.83
N ALA A 250 -9.84 21.41 7.85
CA ALA A 250 -9.13 21.82 9.06
C ALA A 250 -7.61 21.92 8.87
N LEU A 251 -7.05 21.31 7.82
CA LEU A 251 -5.60 21.32 7.54
C LEU A 251 -5.10 22.68 7.03
N GLY A 252 -5.98 23.52 6.45
CA GLY A 252 -5.61 24.84 5.94
C GLY A 252 -4.63 24.80 4.75
N ILE A 253 -4.57 23.69 4.03
CA ILE A 253 -3.76 23.49 2.81
C ILE A 253 -4.67 23.50 1.58
N LEU A 254 -4.09 23.80 0.40
CA LEU A 254 -4.89 24.04 -0.82
C LEU A 254 -5.50 22.76 -1.39
N ARG A 255 -4.77 21.64 -1.34
CA ARG A 255 -5.20 20.32 -1.85
C ARG A 255 -5.12 19.27 -0.73
N PRO A 256 -6.00 19.36 0.28
CA PRO A 256 -5.93 18.48 1.44
C PRO A 256 -6.19 17.02 1.07
N GLU A 257 -7.02 16.72 0.09
CA GLU A 257 -7.31 15.37 -0.40
C GLU A 257 -6.06 14.68 -0.91
N LEU A 258 -5.26 15.40 -1.68
CA LEU A 258 -4.01 14.92 -2.26
C LEU A 258 -2.98 14.60 -1.16
N PHE A 259 -2.76 15.54 -0.23
CA PHE A 259 -1.83 15.34 0.89
C PHE A 259 -2.30 14.21 1.82
N MET A 260 -3.59 14.15 2.13
CA MET A 260 -4.16 13.10 2.98
C MET A 260 -3.99 11.73 2.35
N GLY A 261 -4.24 11.59 1.05
CA GLY A 261 -4.07 10.33 0.33
C GLY A 261 -2.60 9.92 0.25
N VAL A 262 -1.73 10.78 -0.32
CA VAL A 262 -0.32 10.46 -0.59
C VAL A 262 0.48 10.20 0.70
N ILE A 263 0.25 10.96 1.75
CA ILE A 263 1.07 10.87 2.95
C ILE A 263 0.35 10.12 4.06
N VAL A 264 -0.82 10.58 4.48
CA VAL A 264 -1.40 10.11 5.75
C VAL A 264 -2.04 8.73 5.59
N ILE A 265 -2.94 8.55 4.61
CA ILE A 265 -3.64 7.29 4.40
C ILE A 265 -2.68 6.20 3.91
N ALA A 266 -1.72 6.55 3.04
CA ALA A 266 -0.70 5.62 2.57
C ALA A 266 0.17 5.10 3.72
N ILE A 267 0.60 5.95 4.66
CA ILE A 267 1.36 5.51 5.84
C ILE A 267 0.51 4.60 6.73
N ILE A 268 -0.76 4.94 6.97
CA ILE A 268 -1.66 4.13 7.81
C ILE A 268 -1.89 2.75 7.18
N GLY A 269 -2.22 2.71 5.89
CA GLY A 269 -2.50 1.48 5.17
C GLY A 269 -1.32 0.51 5.19
N ASN A 270 -0.12 1.01 4.90
CA ASN A 270 1.10 0.20 4.77
C ASN A 270 1.87 0.03 6.10
N ALA A 271 1.37 0.51 7.24
CA ALA A 271 2.13 0.55 8.51
C ALA A 271 2.62 -0.83 8.98
N ALA A 272 1.88 -1.91 8.70
CA ALA A 272 2.28 -3.28 9.05
C ALA A 272 3.50 -3.72 8.24
N GLU A 273 3.52 -3.43 6.93
CA GLU A 273 4.63 -3.73 6.03
C GLU A 273 5.86 -2.88 6.35
N HIS A 274 5.64 -1.60 6.71
CA HIS A 274 6.70 -0.71 7.18
C HIS A 274 7.43 -1.31 8.39
N GLY A 275 6.68 -1.76 9.39
CA GLY A 275 7.25 -2.41 10.57
C GLY A 275 7.98 -3.71 10.24
N ALA A 276 7.44 -4.51 9.32
CA ALA A 276 8.05 -5.76 8.88
C ALA A 276 9.38 -5.51 8.15
N ALA A 277 9.42 -4.61 7.16
CA ALA A 277 10.62 -4.29 6.39
C ALA A 277 11.76 -3.77 7.28
N VAL A 278 11.47 -2.80 8.17
CA VAL A 278 12.44 -2.25 9.12
C VAL A 278 12.95 -3.34 10.08
N THR A 279 12.08 -4.23 10.54
CA THR A 279 12.47 -5.35 11.41
C THR A 279 13.41 -6.33 10.70
N MET A 280 13.21 -6.59 9.40
CA MET A 280 14.10 -7.45 8.61
C MET A 280 15.47 -6.80 8.43
N ALA A 281 15.55 -5.51 8.13
CA ALA A 281 16.80 -4.76 8.05
C ALA A 281 17.56 -4.77 9.40
N TRP A 282 16.84 -4.56 10.52
CA TRP A 282 17.42 -4.66 11.87
C TRP A 282 18.02 -6.05 12.18
N LYS A 283 17.47 -7.12 11.59
CA LYS A 283 17.95 -8.50 11.72
C LYS A 283 19.03 -8.89 10.69
N ASN A 284 19.55 -7.94 9.94
CA ASN A 284 20.51 -8.17 8.83
C ASN A 284 19.95 -9.07 7.71
N LYS A 285 18.66 -8.94 7.42
CA LYS A 285 17.97 -9.63 6.33
C LYS A 285 17.52 -8.60 5.29
N MET A 286 18.49 -7.89 4.71
CA MET A 286 18.22 -6.77 3.81
C MET A 286 17.52 -7.20 2.52
N ASP A 287 17.81 -8.41 2.01
CA ASP A 287 17.06 -9.01 0.90
C ASP A 287 15.54 -9.00 1.14
N LEU A 288 15.12 -9.40 2.34
CA LEU A 288 13.70 -9.43 2.69
C LEU A 288 13.14 -8.02 2.86
N SER A 289 13.90 -7.10 3.40
CA SER A 289 13.49 -5.71 3.58
C SER A 289 13.28 -5.00 2.25
N VAL A 290 14.25 -5.10 1.33
CA VAL A 290 14.13 -4.59 -0.05
C VAL A 290 12.96 -5.25 -0.76
N GLY A 291 12.84 -6.59 -0.63
CA GLY A 291 11.74 -7.35 -1.21
C GLY A 291 10.37 -6.86 -0.73
N ILE A 292 10.16 -6.71 0.58
CA ILE A 292 8.88 -6.22 1.13
C ILE A 292 8.56 -4.84 0.54
N SER A 293 9.49 -3.89 0.58
CA SER A 293 9.26 -2.51 0.12
C SER A 293 8.96 -2.43 -1.38
N THR A 294 9.73 -3.14 -2.21
CA THR A 294 9.58 -3.05 -3.67
C THR A 294 8.44 -3.92 -4.21
N ILE A 295 8.26 -5.16 -3.67
CA ILE A 295 7.16 -6.04 -4.09
C ILE A 295 5.81 -5.43 -3.70
N SER A 296 5.67 -4.84 -2.51
CA SER A 296 4.43 -4.16 -2.12
C SER A 296 4.08 -3.04 -3.10
N SER A 297 5.03 -2.19 -3.49
CA SER A 297 4.82 -1.15 -4.50
C SER A 297 4.39 -1.73 -5.87
N VAL A 298 5.01 -2.82 -6.31
CA VAL A 298 4.61 -3.54 -7.53
C VAL A 298 3.18 -4.08 -7.42
N GLN A 299 2.81 -4.67 -6.28
CA GLN A 299 1.47 -5.21 -6.04
C GLN A 299 0.41 -4.12 -6.01
N ILE A 300 0.70 -2.97 -5.38
CA ILE A 300 -0.20 -1.82 -5.40
C ILE A 300 -0.44 -1.36 -6.84
N ALA A 301 0.61 -1.23 -7.64
CA ALA A 301 0.49 -0.74 -9.00
C ALA A 301 -0.14 -1.76 -9.97
N LEU A 302 0.27 -3.04 -9.91
CA LEU A 302 -0.12 -4.08 -10.89
C LEU A 302 -1.35 -4.90 -10.47
N PHE A 303 -1.73 -4.86 -9.19
CA PHE A 303 -2.88 -5.62 -8.67
C PHE A 303 -3.93 -4.74 -8.01
N VAL A 304 -3.58 -4.00 -6.93
CA VAL A 304 -4.56 -3.20 -6.18
C VAL A 304 -5.19 -2.13 -7.07
N THR A 305 -4.37 -1.36 -7.78
CA THR A 305 -4.84 -0.29 -8.67
C THR A 305 -5.82 -0.78 -9.74
N PRO A 306 -5.50 -1.79 -10.56
CA PRO A 306 -6.47 -2.28 -11.55
C PRO A 306 -7.71 -2.92 -10.93
N VAL A 307 -7.61 -3.59 -9.77
CA VAL A 307 -8.78 -4.10 -9.04
C VAL A 307 -9.69 -2.95 -8.62
N LEU A 308 -9.13 -1.86 -8.10
CA LEU A 308 -9.89 -0.65 -7.74
C LEU A 308 -10.55 0.00 -8.96
N VAL A 309 -9.84 0.08 -10.09
CA VAL A 309 -10.44 0.56 -11.35
C VAL A 309 -11.65 -0.28 -11.71
N LEU A 310 -11.53 -1.62 -11.78
CA LEU A 310 -12.65 -2.49 -12.13
C LEU A 310 -13.81 -2.40 -11.11
N ALA A 311 -13.49 -2.38 -9.82
CA ALA A 311 -14.49 -2.27 -8.76
C ALA A 311 -15.24 -0.92 -8.81
N SER A 312 -14.54 0.18 -9.13
CA SER A 312 -15.11 1.52 -9.20
C SER A 312 -16.24 1.63 -10.24
N PHE A 313 -16.06 0.97 -11.39
CA PHE A 313 -17.10 0.90 -12.42
C PHE A 313 -18.34 0.10 -11.92
N ALA A 314 -18.11 -1.00 -11.22
CA ALA A 314 -19.20 -1.80 -10.64
C ALA A 314 -19.94 -1.05 -9.53
N LEU A 315 -19.25 -0.20 -8.78
CA LEU A 315 -19.80 0.62 -7.69
C LEU A 315 -20.52 1.89 -8.19
N GLY A 316 -20.32 2.29 -9.46
CA GLY A 316 -20.89 3.52 -10.01
C GLY A 316 -20.11 4.81 -9.67
N ALA A 317 -18.87 4.69 -9.21
CA ALA A 317 -17.94 5.78 -8.96
C ALA A 317 -16.65 5.56 -9.78
N PRO A 318 -16.67 5.74 -11.11
CA PRO A 318 -15.60 5.30 -12.00
C PRO A 318 -14.27 6.00 -11.69
N LEU A 319 -13.26 5.21 -11.34
CA LEU A 319 -11.87 5.62 -11.13
C LEU A 319 -11.12 5.49 -12.45
N THR A 320 -10.62 6.58 -12.98
CA THR A 320 -9.71 6.57 -14.14
C THR A 320 -8.25 6.60 -13.69
N LEU A 321 -7.36 6.04 -14.50
CA LEU A 321 -5.91 6.06 -14.27
C LEU A 321 -5.25 7.38 -14.70
N ALA A 322 -6.01 8.44 -14.92
CA ALA A 322 -5.46 9.78 -15.09
C ALA A 322 -5.12 10.35 -13.71
N PHE A 323 -3.86 10.32 -13.38
CA PHE A 323 -3.29 10.89 -12.16
C PHE A 323 -2.84 12.32 -12.43
N GLU A 324 -2.68 13.13 -11.40
CA GLU A 324 -2.11 14.45 -11.56
C GLU A 324 -0.64 14.38 -12.01
N ILE A 325 -0.21 15.33 -12.83
CA ILE A 325 1.17 15.40 -13.34
C ILE A 325 2.18 15.37 -12.18
N PHE A 326 1.87 16.07 -11.08
CA PHE A 326 2.73 16.12 -9.91
C PHE A 326 2.91 14.73 -9.25
N GLU A 327 1.84 13.94 -9.15
CA GLU A 327 1.90 12.55 -8.66
C GLU A 327 2.76 11.67 -9.57
N LEU A 328 2.56 11.77 -10.89
CA LEU A 328 3.31 10.99 -11.87
C LEU A 328 4.80 11.30 -11.85
N VAL A 329 5.16 12.59 -11.80
CA VAL A 329 6.56 13.03 -11.66
C VAL A 329 7.17 12.50 -10.37
N ALA A 330 6.44 12.56 -9.25
CA ALA A 330 6.91 12.05 -7.97
C ALA A 330 7.18 10.54 -8.02
N ILE A 331 6.29 9.73 -8.64
CA ILE A 331 6.51 8.28 -8.84
C ILE A 331 7.74 8.03 -9.73
N ILE A 332 7.86 8.75 -10.86
CA ILE A 332 9.00 8.61 -11.77
C ILE A 332 10.32 8.88 -11.05
N LEU A 333 10.41 9.96 -10.27
CA LEU A 333 11.60 10.30 -9.50
C LEU A 333 11.89 9.24 -8.43
N ALA A 334 10.87 8.77 -7.72
CA ALA A 334 11.01 7.74 -6.71
C ALA A 334 11.53 6.41 -7.29
N VAL A 335 10.96 5.94 -8.40
CA VAL A 335 11.41 4.73 -9.09
C VAL A 335 12.83 4.91 -9.66
N SER A 336 13.15 6.09 -10.19
CA SER A 336 14.45 6.37 -10.76
C SER A 336 15.58 6.30 -9.73
N ILE A 337 15.37 6.85 -8.52
CA ILE A 337 16.41 6.81 -7.47
C ILE A 337 16.60 5.38 -6.93
N VAL A 338 15.52 4.63 -6.77
CA VAL A 338 15.61 3.22 -6.35
C VAL A 338 16.30 2.37 -7.42
N ALA A 339 16.06 2.63 -8.71
CA ALA A 339 16.76 1.97 -9.81
C ALA A 339 18.28 2.22 -9.79
N VAL A 340 18.73 3.36 -9.27
CA VAL A 340 20.15 3.63 -9.09
C VAL A 340 20.73 2.85 -7.92
N ILE A 341 20.04 2.85 -6.76
CA ILE A 341 20.48 2.17 -5.55
C ILE A 341 20.51 0.64 -5.73
N ALA A 342 19.57 0.10 -6.51
CA ALA A 342 19.47 -1.36 -6.71
C ALA A 342 20.63 -1.99 -7.49
N LYS A 343 21.56 -1.19 -8.07
CA LYS A 343 22.58 -1.69 -9.02
C LYS A 343 23.77 -2.40 -8.38
N ASP A 344 24.20 -1.99 -7.20
CA ASP A 344 25.40 -2.53 -6.56
C ASP A 344 25.12 -3.68 -5.57
N GLY A 345 23.85 -3.84 -5.16
CA GLY A 345 23.44 -4.91 -4.23
C GLY A 345 23.92 -4.71 -2.80
N GLU A 346 24.41 -3.54 -2.48
CA GLU A 346 24.85 -3.15 -1.14
C GLU A 346 24.12 -1.88 -0.71
N THR A 347 24.01 -1.67 0.58
CA THR A 347 23.37 -0.48 1.14
C THR A 347 23.99 -0.08 2.47
N ASN A 348 23.89 1.21 2.76
CA ASN A 348 24.41 1.82 3.97
C ASN A 348 23.40 2.84 4.55
N TRP A 349 23.67 3.33 5.78
CA TRP A 349 22.79 4.27 6.45
C TRP A 349 22.59 5.59 5.70
N TYR A 350 23.62 6.04 4.93
CA TYR A 350 23.54 7.33 4.24
C TYR A 350 22.59 7.28 3.04
N GLU A 351 22.57 6.18 2.29
CA GLU A 351 21.56 5.94 1.25
C GLU A 351 20.14 5.97 1.83
N GLY A 352 19.97 5.37 3.03
CA GLY A 352 18.70 5.47 3.77
C GLY A 352 18.32 6.93 4.05
N VAL A 353 19.26 7.76 4.50
CA VAL A 353 19.01 9.20 4.71
C VAL A 353 18.63 9.90 3.40
N LEU A 354 19.33 9.60 2.29
CA LEU A 354 19.02 10.21 0.99
C LEU A 354 17.59 9.89 0.53
N LEU A 355 17.15 8.63 0.66
CA LEU A 355 15.75 8.25 0.34
C LEU A 355 14.75 8.98 1.23
N LEU A 356 15.02 9.11 2.52
CA LEU A 356 14.17 9.85 3.46
C LEU A 356 14.10 11.35 3.14
N LEU A 357 15.22 11.95 2.73
CA LEU A 357 15.23 13.35 2.29
C LEU A 357 14.42 13.54 1.02
N VAL A 358 14.52 12.63 0.03
CA VAL A 358 13.70 12.67 -1.19
C VAL A 358 12.22 12.54 -0.82
N TYR A 359 11.86 11.60 0.07
CA TYR A 359 10.48 11.47 0.56
C TYR A 359 9.99 12.76 1.22
N ALA A 360 10.78 13.36 2.09
CA ALA A 360 10.42 14.62 2.75
C ALA A 360 10.24 15.77 1.76
N ILE A 361 11.12 15.89 0.75
CA ILE A 361 11.00 16.92 -0.31
C ILE A 361 9.69 16.72 -1.09
N ILE A 362 9.37 15.49 -1.47
CA ILE A 362 8.12 15.16 -2.16
C ILE A 362 6.91 15.45 -1.26
N ALA A 363 6.96 15.09 0.02
CA ALA A 363 5.89 15.35 0.99
C ALA A 363 5.65 16.86 1.18
N PHE A 364 6.70 17.67 1.27
CA PHE A 364 6.57 19.14 1.27
C PHE A 364 6.00 19.67 -0.05
N GLY A 365 6.39 19.05 -1.18
CA GLY A 365 5.80 19.37 -2.47
C GLY A 365 4.28 19.17 -2.45
N PHE A 366 3.79 18.04 -1.99
CA PHE A 366 2.34 17.77 -1.86
C PHE A 366 1.65 18.66 -0.83
N PHE A 367 2.33 19.03 0.25
CA PHE A 367 1.77 19.92 1.27
C PHE A 367 1.52 21.34 0.74
N TYR A 368 2.41 21.86 -0.10
CA TYR A 368 2.31 23.22 -0.67
C TYR A 368 1.75 23.24 -2.10
N HIS A 369 1.35 22.09 -2.65
CA HIS A 369 0.79 22.01 -4.02
C HIS A 369 -0.49 22.84 -4.10
N PRO A 370 -0.62 23.75 -5.12
CA PRO A 370 -1.76 24.63 -5.30
C PRO A 370 -3.01 23.92 -5.80
#